data_db476c01c64f358b5ffe389eff9f6f1e
#
_entry.id   db476c01c64f358b5ffe389eff9f6f1e
#
_cell.length_a   1.000
_cell.length_b   1.000
_cell.length_c   1.000
_cell.angle_alpha   90.00
_cell.angle_beta   90.00
_cell.angle_gamma   90.00
#
_symmetry.space_group_name_H-M   'P 1'
#
loop_
_entity.id
_entity.type
_entity.pdbx_description
1 polymer ?
#
loop_
_entity_poly.entity_id
_entity_poly.type
_entity_poly.pdbx_seq_one_letter_code
_entity_poly.pdbx_strand_id
1 'polypeptide(L)'
;MAKKPDLSLKEELEARINKLKLVHYIAVEMNKAHTTKELLELILERCLVLTGAKTGSVMLTNSEEGVLDIIAFKGIDEKVAQRTKLKIGEGITGWAAQSGLPKLVNNTKQDPLYVAVTEGLLSEIAVPIRSENKIIGVISVDSNKEDAFSEEDLELLTMVSELAAQIIMRQEMGDRLRSKMMLQDVLIETFNIIEEGEDLKGVFDSIMEVLKEKMDILRGMFVLFDKDDPSSLKVEAGFKISDEAMKKGIYKIGEGVIGNAVLKGQTIGIQDIEKEEMFLNKLKIHRAGMGKISFIASPIKAGAKVLGVIAVERKYSDAENFDDITDTLTLLASLLAYRVRSYQRQEEATKKLIDENAELRKELKTESSVKNIVGKNEKIRKVMEQVKTVAGTMAPVLITGETGTGKELIAKVLHFLSNRSDKKIISVNCAAIPENLLESELFGYEKGAFTGASARKKGRFEIADGGTLFLDEIGEIPLHLQSKLLRAIQEKEIEP
;
A
#
# COMPACT_ATOMS: atom_id res chain seq x y z
N MET A 1 -51.49 -38.89 -56.37
CA MET A 1 -50.95 -39.93 -55.50
C MET A 1 -49.87 -39.30 -54.57
N ALA A 2 -50.26 -38.95 -53.39
CA ALA A 2 -49.30 -38.47 -52.39
C ALA A 2 -48.56 -39.70 -51.81
N LYS A 3 -47.23 -39.78 -51.95
CA LYS A 3 -46.41 -40.77 -51.28
C LYS A 3 -46.64 -40.68 -49.78
N LYS A 4 -47.07 -41.77 -49.13
CA LYS A 4 -47.05 -41.91 -47.68
C LYS A 4 -45.60 -41.67 -47.23
N PRO A 5 -45.36 -40.83 -46.23
CA PRO A 5 -44.00 -40.69 -45.68
C PRO A 5 -43.55 -42.05 -45.15
N ASP A 6 -42.33 -42.39 -45.47
CA ASP A 6 -41.72 -43.65 -45.07
C ASP A 6 -41.70 -43.71 -43.53
N LEU A 7 -42.32 -44.78 -42.95
CA LEU A 7 -42.51 -44.92 -41.50
C LEU A 7 -41.10 -44.81 -40.75
N SER A 8 -40.10 -45.31 -41.41
CA SER A 8 -38.70 -45.25 -40.90
C SER A 8 -38.19 -43.79 -40.75
N LEU A 9 -38.49 -42.91 -41.69
CA LEU A 9 -38.07 -41.49 -41.66
C LEU A 9 -38.79 -40.71 -40.57
N LYS A 10 -40.04 -41.07 -40.26
CA LYS A 10 -40.79 -40.42 -39.16
C LYS A 10 -40.26 -40.84 -37.79
N GLU A 11 -39.98 -42.11 -37.61
CA GLU A 11 -39.37 -42.62 -36.37
C GLU A 11 -37.97 -42.05 -36.15
N GLU A 12 -37.16 -41.95 -37.18
CA GLU A 12 -35.84 -41.33 -37.14
C GLU A 12 -35.93 -39.83 -36.78
N LEU A 13 -36.91 -39.12 -37.35
CA LEU A 13 -37.13 -37.70 -37.06
C LEU A 13 -37.63 -37.49 -35.62
N GLU A 14 -38.51 -38.32 -35.12
CA GLU A 14 -39.00 -38.28 -33.72
C GLU A 14 -37.87 -38.58 -32.74
N ALA A 15 -37.01 -39.55 -33.00
CA ALA A 15 -35.83 -39.85 -32.20
C ALA A 15 -34.86 -38.65 -32.14
N ARG A 16 -34.61 -38.02 -33.29
CA ARG A 16 -33.75 -36.84 -33.39
C ARG A 16 -34.31 -35.62 -32.65
N ILE A 17 -35.64 -35.39 -32.72
CA ILE A 17 -36.33 -34.33 -31.97
C ILE A 17 -36.22 -34.59 -30.46
N ASN A 18 -36.43 -35.82 -30.01
CA ASN A 18 -36.32 -36.18 -28.59
C ASN A 18 -34.89 -35.99 -28.08
N LYS A 19 -33.88 -36.36 -28.86
CA LYS A 19 -32.47 -36.14 -28.57
C LYS A 19 -32.14 -34.64 -28.40
N LEU A 20 -32.62 -33.79 -29.32
CA LEU A 20 -32.47 -32.34 -29.25
C LEU A 20 -33.16 -31.72 -28.03
N LYS A 21 -34.38 -32.18 -27.70
CA LYS A 21 -35.08 -31.72 -26.49
C LYS A 21 -34.33 -32.06 -25.22
N LEU A 22 -33.74 -33.23 -25.14
CA LEU A 22 -32.95 -33.69 -24.01
C LEU A 22 -31.66 -32.83 -23.83
N VAL A 23 -30.98 -32.61 -24.94
CA VAL A 23 -29.75 -31.74 -24.93
C VAL A 23 -30.12 -30.30 -24.54
N HIS A 24 -31.26 -29.78 -25.06
CA HIS A 24 -31.73 -28.45 -24.68
C HIS A 24 -32.06 -28.38 -23.17
N TYR A 25 -32.73 -29.38 -22.62
CA TYR A 25 -33.03 -29.46 -21.18
C TYR A 25 -31.76 -29.45 -20.34
N ILE A 26 -30.75 -30.23 -20.72
CA ILE A 26 -29.46 -30.28 -20.05
C ILE A 26 -28.79 -28.92 -20.11
N ALA A 27 -28.78 -28.23 -21.25
CA ALA A 27 -28.21 -26.90 -21.39
C ALA A 27 -28.87 -25.85 -20.47
N VAL A 28 -30.22 -25.93 -20.30
CA VAL A 28 -30.94 -25.05 -19.37
C VAL A 28 -30.55 -25.32 -17.92
N GLU A 29 -30.39 -26.57 -17.54
CA GLU A 29 -29.99 -26.96 -16.20
C GLU A 29 -28.54 -26.52 -15.90
N MET A 30 -27.62 -26.75 -16.83
CA MET A 30 -26.20 -26.32 -16.70
C MET A 30 -26.05 -24.82 -16.51
N ASN A 31 -26.94 -24.00 -17.09
CA ASN A 31 -26.92 -22.56 -16.91
C ASN A 31 -27.32 -22.09 -15.50
N LYS A 32 -27.82 -22.97 -14.63
CA LYS A 32 -28.16 -22.65 -13.24
C LYS A 32 -26.98 -22.80 -12.30
N ALA A 33 -25.89 -23.46 -12.73
CA ALA A 33 -24.69 -23.64 -11.92
C ALA A 33 -23.99 -22.29 -11.70
N HIS A 34 -23.63 -22.02 -10.47
CA HIS A 34 -22.97 -20.77 -10.07
C HIS A 34 -21.44 -20.88 -10.04
N THR A 35 -20.92 -22.10 -9.92
CA THR A 35 -19.48 -22.38 -9.91
C THR A 35 -19.12 -23.41 -10.98
N THR A 36 -17.87 -23.37 -11.46
CA THR A 36 -17.35 -24.36 -12.39
C THR A 36 -17.46 -25.78 -11.83
N LYS A 37 -17.23 -25.98 -10.53
CA LYS A 37 -17.34 -27.27 -9.87
C LYS A 37 -18.76 -27.80 -9.90
N GLU A 38 -19.75 -27.00 -9.50
CA GLU A 38 -21.17 -27.35 -9.56
C GLU A 38 -21.62 -27.71 -11.01
N LEU A 39 -21.10 -26.95 -11.98
CA LEU A 39 -21.35 -27.21 -13.39
C LEU A 39 -20.82 -28.59 -13.81
N LEU A 40 -19.59 -28.92 -13.45
CA LEU A 40 -18.94 -30.18 -13.82
C LEU A 40 -19.61 -31.40 -13.11
N GLU A 41 -20.00 -31.23 -11.86
CA GLU A 41 -20.80 -32.25 -11.12
C GLU A 41 -22.16 -32.51 -11.80
N LEU A 42 -22.84 -31.46 -12.20
CA LEU A 42 -24.11 -31.56 -12.91
C LEU A 42 -23.95 -32.23 -14.29
N ILE A 43 -22.92 -31.86 -15.05
CA ILE A 43 -22.56 -32.46 -16.34
C ILE A 43 -22.37 -33.96 -16.16
N LEU A 44 -21.52 -34.36 -15.20
CA LEU A 44 -21.27 -35.76 -14.93
C LEU A 44 -22.54 -36.52 -14.58
N GLU A 45 -23.37 -35.97 -13.70
CA GLU A 45 -24.64 -36.60 -13.31
C GLU A 45 -25.54 -36.83 -14.52
N ARG A 46 -25.65 -35.86 -15.42
CA ARG A 46 -26.43 -36.00 -16.63
C ARG A 46 -25.86 -37.02 -17.61
N CYS A 47 -24.54 -37.05 -17.79
CA CYS A 47 -23.86 -38.07 -18.60
C CYS A 47 -24.12 -39.48 -18.08
N LEU A 48 -24.05 -39.69 -16.77
CA LEU A 48 -24.32 -40.98 -16.15
C LEU A 48 -25.79 -41.42 -16.32
N VAL A 49 -26.73 -40.49 -16.19
CA VAL A 49 -28.15 -40.79 -16.41
C VAL A 49 -28.43 -41.13 -17.88
N LEU A 50 -27.83 -40.43 -18.82
CA LEU A 50 -28.01 -40.67 -20.27
C LEU A 50 -27.49 -42.03 -20.71
N THR A 51 -26.32 -42.44 -20.21
CA THR A 51 -25.65 -43.69 -20.62
C THR A 51 -26.02 -44.89 -19.76
N GLY A 52 -26.75 -44.65 -18.63
CA GLY A 52 -27.00 -45.70 -17.64
C GLY A 52 -25.75 -46.13 -16.88
N ALA A 53 -24.63 -45.41 -17.02
CA ALA A 53 -23.39 -45.67 -16.30
C ALA A 53 -23.53 -45.31 -14.83
N LYS A 54 -22.72 -45.97 -13.98
CA LYS A 54 -22.68 -45.73 -12.54
C LYS A 54 -21.38 -45.08 -12.09
N THR A 55 -20.36 -45.10 -12.94
CA THR A 55 -19.02 -44.61 -12.68
C THR A 55 -18.63 -43.64 -13.77
N GLY A 56 -17.95 -42.58 -13.38
CA GLY A 56 -17.41 -41.62 -14.33
C GLY A 56 -16.71 -40.45 -13.62
N SER A 57 -16.05 -39.64 -14.40
CA SER A 57 -15.34 -38.45 -13.94
C SER A 57 -15.33 -37.34 -14.98
N VAL A 58 -15.16 -36.12 -14.50
CA VAL A 58 -14.80 -34.97 -15.32
C VAL A 58 -13.46 -34.45 -14.85
N MET A 59 -12.53 -34.37 -15.77
CA MET A 59 -11.16 -33.93 -15.52
C MET A 59 -10.91 -32.62 -16.27
N LEU A 60 -10.17 -31.70 -15.65
CA LEU A 60 -9.69 -30.49 -16.31
C LEU A 60 -8.20 -30.57 -16.59
N THR A 61 -7.76 -29.93 -17.67
CA THR A 61 -6.34 -29.86 -18.04
C THR A 61 -5.60 -28.85 -17.16
N ASN A 62 -4.58 -29.32 -16.45
CA ASN A 62 -3.57 -28.47 -15.81
C ASN A 62 -2.42 -28.28 -16.80
N SER A 63 -2.40 -27.11 -17.45
CA SER A 63 -1.42 -26.82 -18.50
C SER A 63 0.02 -26.64 -17.96
N GLU A 64 0.17 -26.28 -16.68
CA GLU A 64 1.49 -26.10 -16.06
C GLU A 64 2.16 -27.44 -15.76
N GLU A 65 1.39 -28.40 -15.24
CA GLU A 65 1.90 -29.74 -14.91
C GLU A 65 1.80 -30.73 -16.08
N GLY A 66 1.02 -30.42 -17.13
CA GLY A 66 0.79 -31.31 -18.27
C GLY A 66 -0.06 -32.54 -17.93
N VAL A 67 -0.96 -32.41 -16.95
CA VAL A 67 -1.80 -33.47 -16.41
C VAL A 67 -3.28 -33.13 -16.48
N LEU A 68 -4.12 -34.11 -16.23
CA LEU A 68 -5.55 -34.00 -16.01
C LEU A 68 -5.84 -34.18 -14.51
N ASP A 69 -6.47 -33.19 -13.91
CA ASP A 69 -6.93 -33.23 -12.51
C ASP A 69 -8.42 -33.61 -12.48
N ILE A 70 -8.82 -34.57 -11.63
CA ILE A 70 -10.22 -34.97 -11.44
C ILE A 70 -10.92 -33.90 -10.61
N ILE A 71 -11.92 -33.22 -11.19
CA ILE A 71 -12.68 -32.17 -10.51
C ILE A 71 -14.05 -32.67 -10.02
N ALA A 72 -14.71 -33.50 -10.84
CA ALA A 72 -15.98 -34.15 -10.47
C ALA A 72 -15.88 -35.65 -10.75
N PHE A 73 -16.44 -36.45 -9.85
CA PHE A 73 -16.41 -37.92 -9.96
C PHE A 73 -17.62 -38.57 -9.30
N LYS A 74 -17.98 -39.75 -9.76
CA LYS A 74 -19.02 -40.59 -9.15
C LYS A 74 -18.66 -42.07 -9.35
N GLY A 75 -18.90 -42.88 -8.30
CA GLY A 75 -18.54 -44.28 -8.33
C GLY A 75 -17.04 -44.58 -8.15
N ILE A 76 -16.23 -43.56 -7.84
CA ILE A 76 -14.79 -43.64 -7.57
C ILE A 76 -14.56 -43.29 -6.10
N ASP A 77 -13.61 -43.97 -5.42
CA ASP A 77 -13.22 -43.61 -4.07
C ASP A 77 -12.61 -42.20 -4.02
N GLU A 78 -13.00 -41.42 -3.03
CA GLU A 78 -12.57 -40.01 -2.94
C GLU A 78 -11.04 -39.87 -2.81
N LYS A 79 -10.39 -40.77 -2.06
CA LYS A 79 -8.93 -40.76 -1.90
C LYS A 79 -8.21 -41.12 -3.19
N VAL A 80 -8.82 -41.99 -4.00
CA VAL A 80 -8.32 -42.33 -5.35
C VAL A 80 -8.47 -41.14 -6.26
N ALA A 81 -9.65 -40.52 -6.31
CA ALA A 81 -9.90 -39.34 -7.16
C ALA A 81 -8.92 -38.19 -6.86
N GLN A 82 -8.70 -37.88 -5.57
CA GLN A 82 -7.80 -36.77 -5.17
C GLN A 82 -6.32 -37.02 -5.46
N ARG A 83 -5.88 -38.28 -5.57
CA ARG A 83 -4.48 -38.66 -5.80
C ARG A 83 -4.18 -38.97 -7.27
N THR A 84 -5.20 -39.21 -8.07
CA THR A 84 -5.05 -39.58 -9.48
C THR A 84 -4.79 -38.34 -10.31
N LYS A 85 -3.61 -38.29 -10.92
CA LYS A 85 -3.22 -37.33 -11.93
C LYS A 85 -2.85 -38.11 -13.20
N LEU A 86 -3.62 -37.98 -14.25
CA LEU A 86 -3.33 -38.62 -15.54
C LEU A 86 -2.52 -37.68 -16.42
N LYS A 87 -1.45 -38.15 -17.00
CA LYS A 87 -0.71 -37.37 -18.00
C LYS A 87 -1.53 -37.21 -19.28
N ILE A 88 -1.44 -36.08 -19.95
CA ILE A 88 -1.99 -35.90 -21.29
C ILE A 88 -1.33 -36.94 -22.22
N GLY A 89 -2.17 -37.76 -22.89
CA GLY A 89 -1.74 -38.89 -23.68
C GLY A 89 -1.74 -40.24 -22.96
N GLU A 90 -1.91 -40.28 -21.63
CA GLU A 90 -1.94 -41.51 -20.85
C GLU A 90 -3.35 -42.04 -20.65
N GLY A 91 -3.60 -43.28 -20.97
CA GLY A 91 -4.92 -43.87 -20.87
C GLY A 91 -5.86 -43.43 -21.96
N ILE A 92 -7.11 -43.93 -21.94
CA ILE A 92 -8.18 -43.57 -22.88
C ILE A 92 -8.53 -42.09 -22.70
N THR A 93 -8.70 -41.63 -21.46
CA THR A 93 -9.03 -40.25 -21.11
C THR A 93 -7.90 -39.29 -21.50
N GLY A 94 -6.61 -39.63 -21.21
CA GLY A 94 -5.46 -38.82 -21.62
C GLY A 94 -5.26 -38.77 -23.13
N TRP A 95 -5.58 -39.85 -23.84
CA TRP A 95 -5.59 -39.87 -25.31
C TRP A 95 -6.64 -38.93 -25.87
N ALA A 96 -7.86 -38.94 -25.32
CA ALA A 96 -8.92 -38.00 -25.71
C ALA A 96 -8.48 -36.55 -25.50
N ALA A 97 -7.80 -36.24 -24.38
CA ALA A 97 -7.22 -34.93 -24.14
C ALA A 97 -6.15 -34.52 -25.13
N GLN A 98 -5.28 -35.47 -25.56
CA GLN A 98 -4.19 -35.19 -26.48
C GLN A 98 -4.70 -35.06 -27.94
N SER A 99 -5.55 -35.99 -28.37
CA SER A 99 -6.04 -36.04 -29.77
C SER A 99 -7.14 -35.02 -30.04
N GLY A 100 -7.89 -34.62 -29.01
CA GLY A 100 -9.11 -33.81 -29.17
C GLY A 100 -10.26 -34.55 -29.82
N LEU A 101 -10.22 -35.88 -29.84
CA LEU A 101 -11.25 -36.76 -30.47
C LEU A 101 -11.94 -37.59 -29.38
N PRO A 102 -13.24 -37.84 -29.52
CA PRO A 102 -13.98 -38.75 -28.64
C PRO A 102 -13.53 -40.19 -28.89
N LYS A 103 -13.58 -41.04 -27.87
CA LYS A 103 -13.24 -42.45 -27.98
C LYS A 103 -14.21 -43.31 -27.19
N LEU A 104 -14.72 -44.38 -27.87
CA LEU A 104 -15.52 -45.45 -27.29
C LEU A 104 -14.66 -46.72 -27.23
N VAL A 105 -14.61 -47.33 -26.04
CA VAL A 105 -13.92 -48.62 -25.84
C VAL A 105 -14.90 -49.57 -25.13
N ASN A 106 -15.33 -50.59 -25.83
CA ASN A 106 -16.30 -51.58 -25.35
C ASN A 106 -15.67 -52.81 -24.68
N ASN A 107 -14.33 -52.97 -24.80
CA ASN A 107 -13.54 -53.94 -24.04
C ASN A 107 -12.20 -53.34 -23.65
N THR A 108 -12.09 -52.81 -22.44
CA THR A 108 -10.91 -52.13 -21.90
C THR A 108 -9.67 -53.06 -21.84
N LYS A 109 -9.88 -54.37 -21.64
CA LYS A 109 -8.77 -55.36 -21.56
C LYS A 109 -8.04 -55.55 -22.88
N GLN A 110 -8.70 -55.19 -23.99
CA GLN A 110 -8.15 -55.34 -25.33
C GLN A 110 -7.60 -54.04 -25.88
N ASP A 111 -7.86 -52.88 -25.25
CA ASP A 111 -7.34 -51.59 -25.70
C ASP A 111 -5.97 -51.33 -25.10
N PRO A 112 -4.93 -51.15 -25.93
CA PRO A 112 -3.55 -50.98 -25.48
C PRO A 112 -3.33 -49.66 -24.71
N LEU A 113 -4.23 -48.71 -24.80
CA LEU A 113 -4.16 -47.41 -24.13
C LEU A 113 -4.79 -47.44 -22.73
N TYR A 114 -5.57 -48.50 -22.38
CA TYR A 114 -6.30 -48.50 -21.13
C TYR A 114 -5.37 -48.49 -19.91
N VAL A 115 -5.61 -47.54 -19.00
CA VAL A 115 -4.97 -47.42 -17.70
C VAL A 115 -6.04 -47.48 -16.63
N ALA A 116 -6.00 -48.51 -15.76
CA ALA A 116 -6.99 -48.72 -14.74
C ALA A 116 -6.83 -47.68 -13.59
N VAL A 117 -7.76 -46.75 -13.47
CA VAL A 117 -7.92 -45.88 -12.29
C VAL A 117 -8.77 -46.60 -11.23
N THR A 118 -9.74 -47.36 -11.67
CA THR A 118 -10.61 -48.19 -10.82
C THR A 118 -10.62 -49.62 -11.38
N GLU A 119 -10.49 -50.62 -10.53
CA GLU A 119 -10.51 -52.02 -10.94
C GLU A 119 -11.89 -52.46 -11.40
N GLY A 120 -11.95 -53.36 -12.40
CA GLY A 120 -13.17 -54.06 -12.84
C GLY A 120 -14.01 -53.25 -13.88
N LEU A 121 -13.52 -52.18 -14.42
CA LEU A 121 -14.15 -51.49 -15.53
C LEU A 121 -13.85 -52.19 -16.85
N LEU A 122 -14.89 -52.45 -17.68
CA LEU A 122 -14.80 -53.21 -18.92
C LEU A 122 -15.15 -52.38 -20.18
N SER A 123 -15.88 -51.27 -20.01
CA SER A 123 -16.12 -50.35 -21.13
C SER A 123 -15.95 -48.90 -20.65
N GLU A 124 -15.48 -48.00 -21.53
CA GLU A 124 -15.27 -46.60 -21.26
C GLU A 124 -15.61 -45.76 -22.49
N ILE A 125 -16.27 -44.61 -22.25
CA ILE A 125 -16.39 -43.51 -23.23
C ILE A 125 -15.62 -42.33 -22.65
N ALA A 126 -14.69 -41.76 -23.43
CA ALA A 126 -14.01 -40.51 -23.12
C ALA A 126 -14.30 -39.47 -24.19
N VAL A 127 -14.82 -38.33 -23.81
CA VAL A 127 -15.11 -37.21 -24.72
C VAL A 127 -14.39 -35.94 -24.26
N PRO A 128 -13.62 -35.29 -25.14
CA PRO A 128 -12.92 -34.07 -24.80
C PRO A 128 -13.87 -32.88 -24.67
N ILE A 129 -13.68 -32.05 -23.63
CA ILE A 129 -14.31 -30.75 -23.51
C ILE A 129 -13.41 -29.77 -24.26
N ARG A 130 -13.84 -29.34 -25.46
CA ARG A 130 -13.03 -28.56 -26.38
C ARG A 130 -13.63 -27.21 -26.67
N SER A 131 -12.86 -26.15 -26.55
CA SER A 131 -13.22 -24.81 -26.99
C SER A 131 -12.22 -24.36 -28.05
N GLU A 132 -12.71 -24.06 -29.26
CA GLU A 132 -11.90 -23.70 -30.44
C GLU A 132 -10.75 -24.68 -30.67
N ASN A 133 -9.51 -24.25 -30.35
CA ASN A 133 -8.29 -25.05 -30.51
C ASN A 133 -7.70 -25.56 -29.19
N LYS A 134 -8.37 -25.36 -28.04
CA LYS A 134 -7.87 -25.74 -26.72
C LYS A 134 -8.74 -26.83 -26.11
N ILE A 135 -8.12 -27.89 -25.61
CA ILE A 135 -8.78 -28.88 -24.76
C ILE A 135 -8.81 -28.35 -23.33
N ILE A 136 -10.03 -28.16 -22.78
CA ILE A 136 -10.24 -27.67 -21.42
C ILE A 136 -10.24 -28.85 -20.44
N GLY A 137 -10.73 -30.01 -20.88
CA GLY A 137 -10.85 -31.18 -20.04
C GLY A 137 -11.40 -32.39 -20.80
N VAL A 138 -11.77 -33.41 -20.07
CA VAL A 138 -12.35 -34.66 -20.60
C VAL A 138 -13.48 -35.12 -19.68
N ILE A 139 -14.59 -35.59 -20.27
CA ILE A 139 -15.64 -36.32 -19.57
C ILE A 139 -15.39 -37.82 -19.84
N SER A 140 -15.26 -38.65 -18.81
CA SER A 140 -15.20 -40.09 -18.91
C SER A 140 -16.41 -40.72 -18.19
N VAL A 141 -17.04 -41.70 -18.83
CA VAL A 141 -18.03 -42.57 -18.21
C VAL A 141 -17.64 -44.03 -18.41
N ASP A 142 -17.83 -44.81 -17.35
CA ASP A 142 -17.28 -46.17 -17.26
C ASP A 142 -18.35 -47.18 -16.85
N SER A 143 -18.20 -48.43 -17.31
CA SER A 143 -19.07 -49.54 -16.93
C SER A 143 -18.24 -50.80 -16.60
N ASN A 144 -18.76 -51.59 -15.70
CA ASN A 144 -18.25 -52.94 -15.36
C ASN A 144 -18.81 -54.05 -16.28
N LYS A 145 -19.46 -53.69 -17.38
CA LYS A 145 -19.97 -54.59 -18.41
C LYS A 145 -19.25 -54.37 -19.71
N GLU A 146 -18.97 -55.43 -20.43
CA GLU A 146 -18.51 -55.32 -21.85
C GLU A 146 -19.68 -54.86 -22.72
N ASP A 147 -19.40 -54.19 -23.83
CA ASP A 147 -20.36 -53.65 -24.79
C ASP A 147 -21.48 -52.81 -24.13
N ALA A 148 -21.13 -52.05 -23.07
CA ALA A 148 -22.11 -51.31 -22.32
C ALA A 148 -22.59 -50.05 -23.01
N PHE A 149 -21.85 -49.54 -23.96
CA PHE A 149 -22.13 -48.27 -24.64
C PHE A 149 -22.25 -48.39 -26.14
N SER A 150 -23.06 -47.54 -26.73
CA SER A 150 -23.31 -47.47 -28.17
C SER A 150 -22.66 -46.23 -28.81
N GLU A 151 -22.59 -46.19 -30.13
CA GLU A 151 -22.17 -44.96 -30.85
C GLU A 151 -23.14 -43.79 -30.60
N GLU A 152 -24.42 -44.07 -30.30
CA GLU A 152 -25.39 -43.03 -29.94
C GLU A 152 -25.06 -42.39 -28.59
N ASP A 153 -24.56 -43.18 -27.61
CA ASP A 153 -24.07 -42.66 -26.33
C ASP A 153 -22.84 -41.77 -26.51
N LEU A 154 -21.92 -42.18 -27.40
CA LEU A 154 -20.77 -41.39 -27.76
C LEU A 154 -21.14 -40.03 -28.36
N GLU A 155 -22.10 -40.04 -29.31
CA GLU A 155 -22.59 -38.80 -29.90
C GLU A 155 -23.29 -37.88 -28.88
N LEU A 156 -24.10 -38.45 -27.97
CA LEU A 156 -24.79 -37.70 -26.91
C LEU A 156 -23.80 -37.05 -25.96
N LEU A 157 -22.82 -37.79 -25.49
CA LEU A 157 -21.78 -37.27 -24.61
C LEU A 157 -20.93 -36.18 -25.30
N THR A 158 -20.65 -36.36 -26.60
CA THR A 158 -19.97 -35.36 -27.42
C THR A 158 -20.76 -34.06 -27.47
N MET A 159 -22.05 -34.11 -27.71
CA MET A 159 -22.92 -32.92 -27.70
C MET A 159 -22.97 -32.24 -26.32
N VAL A 160 -23.05 -33.04 -25.25
CA VAL A 160 -23.01 -32.52 -23.87
C VAL A 160 -21.64 -31.85 -23.58
N SER A 161 -20.54 -32.46 -24.02
CA SER A 161 -19.20 -31.88 -23.81
C SER A 161 -18.99 -30.55 -24.56
N GLU A 162 -19.55 -30.42 -25.77
CA GLU A 162 -19.53 -29.15 -26.54
C GLU A 162 -20.33 -28.05 -25.84
N LEU A 163 -21.51 -28.37 -25.31
CA LEU A 163 -22.27 -27.42 -24.50
C LEU A 163 -21.53 -27.02 -23.20
N ALA A 164 -20.95 -28.01 -22.55
CA ALA A 164 -20.14 -27.79 -21.35
C ALA A 164 -19.01 -26.81 -21.64
N ALA A 165 -18.27 -27.02 -22.73
CA ALA A 165 -17.19 -26.13 -23.15
C ALA A 165 -17.66 -24.68 -23.31
N GLN A 166 -18.80 -24.47 -23.98
CA GLN A 166 -19.37 -23.12 -24.19
C GLN A 166 -19.72 -22.44 -22.87
N ILE A 167 -20.33 -23.19 -21.93
CA ILE A 167 -20.75 -22.62 -20.63
C ILE A 167 -19.56 -22.31 -19.77
N ILE A 168 -18.55 -23.22 -19.70
CA ILE A 168 -17.29 -22.99 -18.96
C ILE A 168 -16.61 -21.72 -19.47
N MET A 169 -16.41 -21.62 -20.79
CA MET A 169 -15.79 -20.46 -21.40
C MET A 169 -16.53 -19.15 -21.11
N ARG A 170 -17.87 -19.19 -21.16
CA ARG A 170 -18.69 -18.02 -20.84
C ARG A 170 -18.54 -17.60 -19.37
N GLN A 171 -18.49 -18.54 -18.44
CA GLN A 171 -18.26 -18.25 -17.02
C GLN A 171 -16.85 -17.66 -16.81
N GLU A 172 -15.80 -18.30 -17.33
CA GLU A 172 -14.43 -17.79 -17.24
C GLU A 172 -14.30 -16.38 -17.85
N MET A 173 -14.92 -16.13 -18.99
CA MET A 173 -14.91 -14.82 -19.64
C MET A 173 -15.66 -13.77 -18.83
N GLY A 174 -16.79 -14.15 -18.22
CA GLY A 174 -17.56 -13.30 -17.31
C GLY A 174 -16.78 -12.95 -16.05
N ASP A 175 -16.08 -13.90 -15.48
CA ASP A 175 -15.26 -13.69 -14.28
C ASP A 175 -14.04 -12.80 -14.58
N ARG A 176 -13.35 -13.05 -15.69
CA ARG A 176 -12.26 -12.18 -16.18
C ARG A 176 -12.73 -10.75 -16.44
N LEU A 177 -13.91 -10.59 -17.06
CA LEU A 177 -14.46 -9.25 -17.32
C LEU A 177 -14.79 -8.53 -16.01
N ARG A 178 -15.42 -9.20 -15.06
CA ARG A 178 -15.73 -8.65 -13.72
C ARG A 178 -14.47 -8.25 -12.98
N SER A 179 -13.45 -9.11 -12.99
CA SER A 179 -12.15 -8.81 -12.38
C SER A 179 -11.52 -7.56 -13.00
N LYS A 180 -11.47 -7.48 -14.34
CA LYS A 180 -10.94 -6.29 -15.03
C LYS A 180 -11.73 -5.02 -14.74
N MET A 181 -13.07 -5.09 -14.69
CA MET A 181 -13.89 -3.93 -14.34
C MET A 181 -13.61 -3.46 -12.92
N MET A 182 -13.52 -4.39 -11.95
CA MET A 182 -13.16 -4.06 -10.57
C MET A 182 -11.80 -3.39 -10.48
N LEU A 183 -10.79 -3.88 -11.21
CA LEU A 183 -9.46 -3.28 -11.23
C LEU A 183 -9.46 -1.88 -11.87
N GLN A 184 -10.27 -1.66 -12.91
CA GLN A 184 -10.47 -0.32 -13.49
C GLN A 184 -11.11 0.64 -12.49
N ASP A 185 -12.13 0.20 -11.76
CA ASP A 185 -12.78 1.00 -10.72
C ASP A 185 -11.78 1.39 -9.62
N VAL A 186 -10.93 0.46 -9.18
CA VAL A 186 -9.85 0.74 -8.23
C VAL A 186 -8.91 1.84 -8.74
N LEU A 187 -8.50 1.75 -10.01
CA LEU A 187 -7.59 2.74 -10.61
C LEU A 187 -8.25 4.12 -10.72
N ILE A 188 -9.53 4.18 -11.10
CA ILE A 188 -10.27 5.46 -11.22
C ILE A 188 -10.44 6.11 -9.83
N GLU A 189 -10.89 5.35 -8.84
CA GLU A 189 -11.06 5.87 -7.47
C GLU A 189 -9.73 6.33 -6.87
N THR A 190 -8.67 5.53 -7.03
CA THR A 190 -7.34 5.89 -6.52
C THR A 190 -6.76 7.09 -7.26
N PHE A 191 -7.03 7.24 -8.55
CA PHE A 191 -6.62 8.43 -9.31
C PHE A 191 -7.27 9.69 -8.74
N ASN A 192 -8.59 9.68 -8.48
CA ASN A 192 -9.30 10.81 -7.89
C ASN A 192 -8.75 11.16 -6.49
N ILE A 193 -8.48 10.15 -5.64
CA ILE A 193 -7.85 10.35 -4.34
C ILE A 193 -6.47 11.01 -4.47
N ILE A 194 -5.67 10.61 -5.47
CA ILE A 194 -4.34 11.17 -5.73
C ILE A 194 -4.43 12.63 -6.17
N GLU A 195 -5.41 12.98 -7.00
CA GLU A 195 -5.60 14.35 -7.50
C GLU A 195 -6.13 15.30 -6.42
N GLU A 196 -7.13 14.87 -5.64
CA GLU A 196 -7.83 15.70 -4.66
C GLU A 196 -7.11 15.77 -3.30
N GLY A 197 -6.26 14.81 -2.97
CA GLY A 197 -5.63 14.73 -1.65
C GLY A 197 -4.64 15.88 -1.39
N GLU A 198 -4.68 16.44 -0.18
CA GLU A 198 -3.79 17.54 0.22
C GLU A 198 -2.42 17.04 0.69
N ASP A 199 -2.39 15.99 1.50
CA ASP A 199 -1.16 15.43 2.05
C ASP A 199 -0.93 13.96 1.61
N LEU A 200 0.34 13.54 1.63
CA LEU A 200 0.74 12.23 1.13
C LEU A 200 0.24 11.07 2.00
N LYS A 201 0.15 11.28 3.32
CA LYS A 201 -0.33 10.26 4.25
C LYS A 201 -1.83 10.03 4.11
N GLY A 202 -2.63 11.11 4.04
CA GLY A 202 -4.07 11.01 3.81
C GLY A 202 -4.41 10.35 2.48
N VAL A 203 -3.66 10.66 1.42
CA VAL A 203 -3.76 9.98 0.11
C VAL A 203 -3.48 8.48 0.27
N PHE A 204 -2.41 8.11 0.96
CA PHE A 204 -2.07 6.70 1.20
C PHE A 204 -3.18 5.98 1.99
N ASP A 205 -3.64 6.55 3.10
CA ASP A 205 -4.66 5.95 3.95
C ASP A 205 -5.98 5.73 3.17
N SER A 206 -6.40 6.73 2.37
CA SER A 206 -7.59 6.64 1.52
C SER A 206 -7.46 5.56 0.44
N ILE A 207 -6.31 5.47 -0.22
CA ILE A 207 -6.02 4.40 -1.19
C ILE A 207 -6.09 3.03 -0.52
N MET A 208 -5.52 2.87 0.67
CA MET A 208 -5.53 1.60 1.38
C MET A 208 -6.94 1.16 1.78
N GLU A 209 -7.85 2.07 2.10
CA GLU A 209 -9.26 1.71 2.35
C GLU A 209 -9.95 1.21 1.08
N VAL A 210 -9.72 1.84 -0.09
CA VAL A 210 -10.24 1.35 -1.38
C VAL A 210 -9.68 -0.03 -1.70
N LEU A 211 -8.37 -0.23 -1.54
CA LEU A 211 -7.73 -1.52 -1.79
C LEU A 211 -8.19 -2.61 -0.83
N LYS A 212 -8.44 -2.27 0.43
CA LYS A 212 -9.02 -3.19 1.43
C LYS A 212 -10.42 -3.63 1.02
N GLU A 213 -11.27 -2.71 0.60
CA GLU A 213 -12.67 -3.00 0.24
C GLU A 213 -12.78 -3.83 -1.04
N LYS A 214 -11.98 -3.49 -2.05
CA LYS A 214 -12.09 -4.08 -3.39
C LYS A 214 -11.10 -5.22 -3.67
N MET A 215 -9.99 -5.29 -2.96
CA MET A 215 -8.91 -6.25 -3.22
C MET A 215 -8.50 -7.07 -1.98
N ASP A 216 -9.28 -7.05 -0.91
CA ASP A 216 -9.03 -7.79 0.34
C ASP A 216 -7.64 -7.54 0.93
N ILE A 217 -7.13 -6.30 0.84
CA ILE A 217 -5.83 -5.96 1.41
C ILE A 217 -5.91 -5.99 2.94
N LEU A 218 -5.05 -6.78 3.55
CA LEU A 218 -4.95 -6.92 5.00
C LEU A 218 -4.13 -5.78 5.62
N ARG A 219 -3.01 -5.43 5.00
CA ARG A 219 -2.08 -4.38 5.42
C ARG A 219 -1.41 -3.75 4.23
N GLY A 220 -0.98 -2.52 4.42
CA GLY A 220 -0.21 -1.80 3.40
C GLY A 220 0.88 -0.96 4.03
N MET A 221 1.92 -0.68 3.29
CA MET A 221 2.98 0.22 3.69
C MET A 221 3.48 1.06 2.53
N PHE A 222 3.81 2.28 2.86
CA PHE A 222 4.41 3.24 1.96
C PHE A 222 5.83 3.50 2.44
N VAL A 223 6.81 3.17 1.62
CA VAL A 223 8.22 3.15 1.98
C VAL A 223 8.96 4.13 1.08
N LEU A 224 9.62 5.11 1.67
CA LEU A 224 10.40 6.13 0.96
C LEU A 224 11.88 6.03 1.33
N PHE A 225 12.73 6.64 0.49
CA PHE A 225 14.13 6.80 0.84
C PHE A 225 14.28 7.66 2.10
N ASP A 226 15.18 7.24 2.98
CA ASP A 226 15.54 8.02 4.16
C ASP A 226 16.25 9.32 3.73
N LYS A 227 15.83 10.44 4.33
CA LYS A 227 16.41 11.76 4.04
C LYS A 227 17.87 11.88 4.52
N ASP A 228 18.18 11.19 5.61
CA ASP A 228 19.51 11.24 6.25
C ASP A 228 20.44 10.16 5.69
N ASP A 229 19.90 9.06 5.14
CA ASP A 229 20.65 7.97 4.50
C ASP A 229 20.00 7.53 3.19
N PRO A 230 20.39 8.09 2.04
CA PRO A 230 19.85 7.74 0.73
C PRO A 230 20.06 6.28 0.30
N SER A 231 20.85 5.49 1.03
CA SER A 231 21.05 4.06 0.78
C SER A 231 20.01 3.18 1.46
N SER A 232 19.18 3.75 2.32
CA SER A 232 18.14 3.07 3.08
C SER A 232 16.74 3.62 2.77
N LEU A 233 15.74 2.78 3.05
CA LEU A 233 14.32 3.12 2.90
C LEU A 233 13.65 2.94 4.27
N LYS A 234 12.73 3.85 4.60
CA LYS A 234 11.92 3.82 5.83
C LYS A 234 10.44 3.76 5.51
N VAL A 235 9.67 3.10 6.37
CA VAL A 235 8.20 3.13 6.31
C VAL A 235 7.72 4.51 6.73
N GLU A 236 7.17 5.26 5.79
CA GLU A 236 6.62 6.61 6.00
C GLU A 236 5.16 6.56 6.46
N ALA A 237 4.39 5.62 5.93
CA ALA A 237 3.01 5.38 6.34
C ALA A 237 2.70 3.88 6.34
N GLY A 238 1.82 3.45 7.26
CA GLY A 238 1.41 2.05 7.40
C GLY A 238 -0.08 1.93 7.66
N PHE A 239 -0.76 1.16 6.82
CA PHE A 239 -2.17 0.81 6.99
C PHE A 239 -2.28 -0.47 7.82
N LYS A 240 -3.01 -0.41 8.94
CA LYS A 240 -3.11 -1.50 9.95
C LYS A 240 -1.74 -2.00 10.44
N ILE A 241 -0.78 -1.08 10.57
CA ILE A 241 0.55 -1.29 11.11
C ILE A 241 0.76 -0.28 12.22
N SER A 242 1.22 -0.72 13.39
CA SER A 242 1.46 0.17 14.52
C SER A 242 2.71 1.06 14.30
N ASP A 243 2.72 2.24 14.91
CA ASP A 243 3.86 3.16 14.84
C ASP A 243 5.17 2.54 15.33
N GLU A 244 5.09 1.66 16.34
CA GLU A 244 6.26 0.92 16.83
C GLU A 244 6.81 -0.07 15.80
N ALA A 245 5.93 -0.72 15.04
CA ALA A 245 6.32 -1.62 13.97
C ALA A 245 6.91 -0.83 12.79
N MET A 246 6.33 0.31 12.42
CA MET A 246 6.84 1.16 11.34
C MET A 246 8.27 1.65 11.62
N LYS A 247 8.59 2.01 12.85
CA LYS A 247 9.96 2.43 13.26
C LYS A 247 11.03 1.33 13.03
N LYS A 248 10.63 0.06 13.01
CA LYS A 248 11.51 -1.09 12.72
C LYS A 248 11.65 -1.36 11.21
N GLY A 249 10.78 -0.78 10.40
CA GLY A 249 10.70 -0.98 8.96
C GLY A 249 11.77 -0.20 8.19
N ILE A 250 13.04 -0.56 8.40
CA ILE A 250 14.18 0.01 7.65
C ILE A 250 14.71 -1.07 6.71
N TYR A 251 14.82 -0.74 5.42
CA TYR A 251 15.26 -1.64 4.36
C TYR A 251 16.44 -1.05 3.62
N LYS A 252 17.41 -1.88 3.26
CA LYS A 252 18.50 -1.49 2.35
C LYS A 252 18.14 -1.82 0.91
N ILE A 253 18.71 -1.11 -0.05
CA ILE A 253 18.57 -1.44 -1.47
C ILE A 253 19.08 -2.86 -1.71
N GLY A 254 18.27 -3.71 -2.36
CA GLY A 254 18.57 -5.14 -2.58
C GLY A 254 18.22 -6.06 -1.41
N GLU A 255 17.74 -5.54 -0.27
CA GLU A 255 17.42 -6.34 0.90
C GLU A 255 15.93 -6.73 0.93
N GLY A 256 15.66 -8.02 0.97
CA GLY A 256 14.29 -8.54 1.02
C GLY A 256 13.48 -8.19 -0.22
N VAL A 257 12.16 -8.32 -0.15
CA VAL A 257 11.25 -8.02 -1.27
C VAL A 257 11.27 -6.54 -1.63
N ILE A 258 11.17 -5.66 -0.62
CA ILE A 258 11.11 -4.21 -0.79
C ILE A 258 12.41 -3.67 -1.40
N GLY A 259 13.57 -4.03 -0.83
CA GLY A 259 14.86 -3.57 -1.35
C GLY A 259 15.17 -4.09 -2.76
N ASN A 260 14.75 -5.32 -3.08
CA ASN A 260 14.88 -5.89 -4.42
C ASN A 260 13.93 -5.24 -5.44
N ALA A 261 12.70 -4.88 -5.03
CA ALA A 261 11.79 -4.12 -5.89
C ALA A 261 12.42 -2.77 -6.30
N VAL A 262 13.12 -2.10 -5.37
CA VAL A 262 13.89 -0.87 -5.66
C VAL A 262 15.06 -1.15 -6.59
N LEU A 263 15.88 -2.16 -6.28
CA LEU A 263 17.09 -2.50 -7.04
C LEU A 263 16.77 -2.85 -8.50
N LYS A 264 15.75 -3.68 -8.71
CA LYS A 264 15.33 -4.13 -10.05
C LYS A 264 14.44 -3.09 -10.76
N GLY A 265 13.84 -2.15 -10.00
CA GLY A 265 12.85 -1.22 -10.54
C GLY A 265 11.61 -1.92 -11.10
N GLN A 266 11.25 -3.09 -10.56
CA GLN A 266 10.13 -3.93 -10.99
C GLN A 266 9.30 -4.37 -9.79
N THR A 267 8.01 -4.57 -10.01
CA THR A 267 7.13 -5.14 -8.99
C THR A 267 7.52 -6.58 -8.70
N ILE A 268 7.56 -6.94 -7.43
CA ILE A 268 7.84 -8.29 -6.95
C ILE A 268 6.63 -8.76 -6.16
N GLY A 269 6.01 -9.84 -6.65
CA GLY A 269 4.89 -10.51 -5.99
C GLY A 269 5.32 -11.86 -5.41
N ILE A 270 4.86 -12.15 -4.21
CA ILE A 270 5.04 -13.41 -3.50
C ILE A 270 3.67 -13.97 -3.16
N GLN A 271 3.35 -15.16 -3.65
CA GLN A 271 2.07 -15.82 -3.40
C GLN A 271 1.93 -16.37 -1.98
N ASP A 272 3.05 -16.79 -1.37
CA ASP A 272 3.07 -17.38 -0.04
C ASP A 272 4.32 -16.93 0.72
N ILE A 273 4.14 -16.01 1.66
CA ILE A 273 5.24 -15.43 2.45
C ILE A 273 5.93 -16.42 3.37
N GLU A 274 5.27 -17.55 3.72
CA GLU A 274 5.84 -18.56 4.61
C GLU A 274 6.85 -19.46 3.87
N LYS A 275 6.73 -19.55 2.53
CA LYS A 275 7.61 -20.37 1.69
C LYS A 275 8.74 -19.59 1.04
N GLU A 276 8.75 -18.26 1.18
CA GLU A 276 9.66 -17.39 0.45
C GLU A 276 10.73 -16.80 1.37
N GLU A 277 11.97 -17.23 1.19
CA GLU A 277 13.14 -16.79 1.98
C GLU A 277 13.43 -15.28 1.81
N MET A 278 13.06 -14.72 0.67
CA MET A 278 13.22 -13.29 0.40
C MET A 278 12.31 -12.42 1.27
N PHE A 279 11.24 -12.98 1.86
CA PHE A 279 10.34 -12.22 2.70
C PHE A 279 10.92 -12.02 4.11
N LEU A 280 11.29 -10.78 4.43
CA LEU A 280 11.83 -10.39 5.73
C LEU A 280 10.71 -9.78 6.60
N ASN A 281 10.32 -10.44 7.68
CA ASN A 281 9.34 -9.90 8.63
C ASN A 281 9.97 -8.83 9.55
N LYS A 282 10.52 -7.74 8.97
CA LYS A 282 11.18 -6.67 9.74
C LYS A 282 10.23 -5.94 10.69
N LEU A 283 8.97 -5.85 10.34
CA LEU A 283 7.93 -5.24 11.18
C LEU A 283 7.55 -6.12 12.37
N LYS A 284 8.03 -7.38 12.41
CA LYS A 284 7.69 -8.38 13.44
C LYS A 284 6.18 -8.57 13.66
N ILE A 285 5.43 -8.51 12.57
CA ILE A 285 3.98 -8.72 12.60
C ILE A 285 3.66 -10.20 12.75
N HIS A 286 2.77 -10.52 13.68
CA HIS A 286 2.29 -11.88 13.90
C HIS A 286 1.15 -12.21 12.92
N ARG A 287 1.25 -13.37 12.23
CA ARG A 287 0.31 -13.80 11.18
C ARG A 287 -0.31 -15.18 11.43
N ALA A 288 -0.08 -15.76 12.62
CA ALA A 288 -0.58 -17.10 12.94
C ALA A 288 -2.10 -17.19 12.77
N GLY A 289 -2.56 -18.24 12.11
CA GLY A 289 -3.98 -18.52 11.88
C GLY A 289 -4.64 -17.72 10.75
N MET A 290 -3.89 -16.92 9.99
CA MET A 290 -4.46 -16.12 8.90
C MET A 290 -4.56 -16.86 7.55
N GLY A 291 -4.02 -18.09 7.48
CA GLY A 291 -3.92 -18.85 6.21
C GLY A 291 -2.80 -18.35 5.32
N LYS A 292 -2.83 -18.74 4.06
CA LYS A 292 -1.82 -18.35 3.06
C LYS A 292 -1.92 -16.83 2.76
N ILE A 293 -0.82 -16.12 2.96
CA ILE A 293 -0.74 -14.67 2.75
C ILE A 293 0.22 -14.39 1.60
N SER A 294 -0.21 -13.54 0.66
CA SER A 294 0.63 -13.01 -0.40
C SER A 294 1.14 -11.61 -0.05
N PHE A 295 2.29 -11.27 -0.61
CA PHE A 295 2.95 -9.97 -0.46
C PHE A 295 3.35 -9.41 -1.82
N ILE A 296 3.00 -8.18 -2.10
CA ILE A 296 3.34 -7.51 -3.35
C ILE A 296 4.00 -6.18 -3.03
N ALA A 297 5.18 -5.94 -3.60
CA ALA A 297 5.92 -4.70 -3.47
C ALA A 297 6.14 -4.07 -4.85
N SER A 298 5.59 -2.89 -5.07
CA SER A 298 5.66 -2.17 -6.34
C SER A 298 6.46 -0.87 -6.20
N PRO A 299 7.52 -0.68 -7.00
CA PRO A 299 8.33 0.53 -6.93
C PRO A 299 7.60 1.72 -7.54
N ILE A 300 7.61 2.84 -6.82
CA ILE A 300 7.08 4.13 -7.28
C ILE A 300 8.16 4.81 -8.09
N LYS A 301 7.97 4.91 -9.42
CA LYS A 301 9.00 5.38 -10.34
C LYS A 301 8.61 6.65 -11.10
N ALA A 302 9.52 7.61 -11.15
CA ALA A 302 9.44 8.77 -12.03
C ALA A 302 10.52 8.67 -13.12
N GLY A 303 10.15 8.12 -14.26
CA GLY A 303 11.11 7.73 -15.30
C GLY A 303 12.01 6.59 -14.83
N ALA A 304 13.33 6.75 -14.91
CA ALA A 304 14.29 5.76 -14.44
C ALA A 304 14.53 5.80 -12.91
N LYS A 305 14.12 6.87 -12.23
CA LYS A 305 14.36 7.06 -10.79
C LYS A 305 13.25 6.42 -9.97
N VAL A 306 13.61 5.51 -9.05
CA VAL A 306 12.71 5.00 -8.01
C VAL A 306 12.63 6.04 -6.90
N LEU A 307 11.42 6.38 -6.46
CA LEU A 307 11.13 7.34 -5.40
C LEU A 307 10.78 6.66 -4.09
N GLY A 308 10.32 5.42 -4.14
CA GLY A 308 9.90 4.63 -3.00
C GLY A 308 9.22 3.33 -3.44
N VAL A 309 8.51 2.70 -2.54
CA VAL A 309 7.77 1.44 -2.76
C VAL A 309 6.41 1.53 -2.07
N ILE A 310 5.36 1.09 -2.74
CA ILE A 310 4.12 0.71 -2.11
C ILE A 310 4.08 -0.80 -1.98
N ALA A 311 3.81 -1.31 -0.79
CA ALA A 311 3.75 -2.75 -0.55
C ALA A 311 2.49 -3.12 0.22
N VAL A 312 1.90 -4.26 -0.13
CA VAL A 312 0.65 -4.75 0.45
C VAL A 312 0.73 -6.22 0.81
N GLU A 313 0.03 -6.57 1.88
CA GLU A 313 -0.26 -7.95 2.28
C GLU A 313 -1.73 -8.23 2.03
N ARG A 314 -2.03 -9.39 1.46
CA ARG A 314 -3.41 -9.83 1.25
C ARG A 314 -3.58 -11.33 1.49
N LYS A 315 -4.83 -11.77 1.68
CA LYS A 315 -5.14 -13.18 1.69
C LYS A 315 -4.97 -13.76 0.29
N TYR A 316 -4.23 -14.85 0.16
CA TYR A 316 -4.10 -15.52 -1.13
C TYR A 316 -5.37 -16.30 -1.47
N SER A 317 -5.80 -16.23 -2.69
CA SER A 317 -6.91 -17.02 -3.25
C SER A 317 -6.47 -17.65 -4.57
N ASP A 318 -6.63 -18.96 -4.69
CA ASP A 318 -6.35 -19.68 -5.95
C ASP A 318 -7.37 -19.34 -7.05
N ALA A 319 -8.51 -18.73 -6.69
CA ALA A 319 -9.57 -18.34 -7.62
C ALA A 319 -9.28 -17.03 -8.36
N GLU A 320 -8.30 -16.24 -7.92
CA GLU A 320 -7.96 -14.95 -8.48
C GLU A 320 -6.65 -15.00 -9.26
N ASN A 321 -6.60 -14.26 -10.36
CA ASN A 321 -5.36 -14.10 -11.10
C ASN A 321 -4.39 -13.16 -10.35
N PHE A 322 -3.38 -13.72 -9.74
CA PHE A 322 -2.36 -13.00 -8.98
C PHE A 322 -1.62 -11.95 -9.83
N ASP A 323 -1.43 -12.22 -11.11
CA ASP A 323 -0.75 -11.30 -12.05
C ASP A 323 -1.60 -10.03 -12.27
N ASP A 324 -2.92 -10.15 -12.42
CA ASP A 324 -3.80 -8.99 -12.59
C ASP A 324 -3.72 -8.04 -11.39
N ILE A 325 -3.60 -8.59 -10.17
CA ILE A 325 -3.45 -7.83 -8.94
C ILE A 325 -2.09 -7.14 -8.88
N THR A 326 -1.04 -7.85 -9.28
CA THR A 326 0.33 -7.34 -9.35
C THR A 326 0.43 -6.20 -10.37
N ASP A 327 -0.20 -6.35 -11.53
CA ASP A 327 -0.27 -5.31 -12.57
C ASP A 327 -1.03 -4.08 -12.09
N THR A 328 -2.15 -4.26 -11.39
CA THR A 328 -2.92 -3.16 -10.80
C THR A 328 -2.09 -2.36 -9.82
N LEU A 329 -1.38 -3.03 -8.91
CA LEU A 329 -0.51 -2.35 -7.95
C LEU A 329 0.66 -1.64 -8.64
N THR A 330 1.15 -2.18 -9.77
CA THR A 330 2.18 -1.55 -10.60
C THR A 330 1.68 -0.26 -11.23
N LEU A 331 0.46 -0.27 -11.78
CA LEU A 331 -0.17 0.92 -12.34
C LEU A 331 -0.43 1.98 -11.25
N LEU A 332 -0.94 1.56 -10.10
CA LEU A 332 -1.18 2.44 -8.96
C LEU A 332 0.12 3.09 -8.46
N ALA A 333 1.21 2.33 -8.36
CA ALA A 333 2.53 2.87 -8.01
C ALA A 333 3.02 3.91 -9.03
N SER A 334 2.69 3.71 -10.30
CA SER A 334 3.01 4.67 -11.37
C SER A 334 2.20 5.96 -11.25
N LEU A 335 0.92 5.88 -10.89
CA LEU A 335 0.08 7.06 -10.62
C LEU A 335 0.58 7.84 -9.40
N LEU A 336 0.96 7.15 -8.33
CA LEU A 336 1.52 7.75 -7.12
C LEU A 336 2.84 8.49 -7.36
N ALA A 337 3.60 8.10 -8.37
CA ALA A 337 4.92 8.68 -8.64
C ALA A 337 4.87 10.20 -8.87
N TYR A 338 3.86 10.68 -9.56
CA TYR A 338 3.66 12.12 -9.76
C TYR A 338 3.46 12.85 -8.42
N ARG A 339 2.59 12.33 -7.57
CA ARG A 339 2.27 12.92 -6.26
C ARG A 339 3.46 12.92 -5.31
N VAL A 340 4.15 11.79 -5.22
CA VAL A 340 5.37 11.66 -4.40
C VAL A 340 6.44 12.65 -4.85
N ARG A 341 6.66 12.78 -6.15
CA ARG A 341 7.63 13.72 -6.70
C ARG A 341 7.24 15.19 -6.43
N SER A 342 5.96 15.52 -6.54
CA SER A 342 5.44 16.86 -6.23
C SER A 342 5.66 17.19 -4.76
N TYR A 343 5.31 16.26 -3.87
CA TYR A 343 5.53 16.39 -2.43
C TYR A 343 7.00 16.61 -2.07
N GLN A 344 7.91 15.79 -2.59
CA GLN A 344 9.34 15.93 -2.35
C GLN A 344 9.88 17.29 -2.82
N ARG A 345 9.45 17.77 -4.00
CA ARG A 345 9.85 19.09 -4.53
C ARG A 345 9.35 20.23 -3.65
N GLN A 346 8.12 20.14 -3.16
CA GLN A 346 7.54 21.15 -2.28
C GLN A 346 8.29 21.21 -0.94
N GLU A 347 8.64 20.05 -0.38
CA GLU A 347 9.42 19.95 0.84
C GLU A 347 10.82 20.56 0.68
N GLU A 348 11.52 20.21 -0.42
CA GLU A 348 12.84 20.76 -0.75
C GLU A 348 12.79 22.29 -0.93
N ALA A 349 11.77 22.79 -1.64
CA ALA A 349 11.57 24.22 -1.83
C ALA A 349 11.28 24.95 -0.53
N THR A 350 10.44 24.36 0.34
CA THR A 350 10.12 24.93 1.65
C THR A 350 11.35 24.99 2.54
N LYS A 351 12.15 23.91 2.57
CA LYS A 351 13.41 23.88 3.32
C LYS A 351 14.37 24.95 2.82
N LYS A 352 14.56 25.06 1.51
CA LYS A 352 15.40 26.10 0.89
C LYS A 352 14.96 27.51 1.27
N LEU A 353 13.65 27.78 1.23
CA LEU A 353 13.10 29.08 1.62
C LEU A 353 13.32 29.38 3.12
N ILE A 354 13.22 28.37 3.99
CA ILE A 354 13.49 28.54 5.43
C ILE A 354 14.97 28.87 5.65
N ASP A 355 15.88 28.15 5.00
CA ASP A 355 17.31 28.35 5.11
C ASP A 355 17.72 29.73 4.57
N GLU A 356 17.23 30.11 3.39
CA GLU A 356 17.47 31.43 2.77
C GLU A 356 16.88 32.58 3.62
N ASN A 357 15.70 32.40 4.19
CA ASN A 357 15.09 33.38 5.08
C ASN A 357 15.89 33.57 6.38
N ALA A 358 16.44 32.45 6.91
CA ALA A 358 17.33 32.50 8.06
C ALA A 358 18.65 33.26 7.75
N GLU A 359 19.22 33.03 6.58
CA GLU A 359 20.44 33.69 6.10
C GLU A 359 20.21 35.17 5.83
N LEU A 360 19.16 35.53 5.11
CA LEU A 360 18.77 36.94 4.86
C LEU A 360 18.47 37.70 6.16
N ARG A 361 17.79 37.04 7.12
CA ARG A 361 17.58 37.66 8.44
C ARG A 361 18.88 37.91 9.19
N LYS A 362 19.86 37.02 9.06
CA LYS A 362 21.19 37.18 9.66
C LYS A 362 21.95 38.34 9.00
N GLU A 363 21.89 38.46 7.66
CA GLU A 363 22.51 39.56 6.91
C GLU A 363 21.87 40.91 7.24
N LEU A 364 20.54 41.00 7.25
CA LEU A 364 19.82 42.23 7.62
C LEU A 364 20.14 42.67 9.07
N LYS A 365 20.24 41.75 9.99
CA LYS A 365 20.64 42.06 11.38
C LYS A 365 22.08 42.63 11.44
N THR A 366 23.00 42.06 10.68
CA THR A 366 24.39 42.48 10.66
C THR A 366 24.59 43.85 9.98
N GLU A 367 23.92 44.07 8.84
CA GLU A 367 24.03 45.36 8.13
C GLU A 367 23.36 46.55 8.87
N SER A 368 22.17 46.30 9.43
CA SER A 368 21.42 47.36 10.15
C SER A 368 22.11 47.80 11.42
N SER A 369 22.82 46.92 12.12
CA SER A 369 23.36 47.19 13.44
C SER A 369 24.73 47.94 13.38
N VAL A 370 25.54 47.63 12.36
CA VAL A 370 26.88 48.23 12.23
C VAL A 370 26.89 49.51 11.39
N LYS A 371 26.04 49.61 10.35
CA LYS A 371 25.93 50.79 9.48
C LYS A 371 25.29 52.00 10.15
N ASN A 372 24.49 51.82 11.20
CA ASN A 372 23.81 52.95 11.88
C ASN A 372 24.71 53.79 12.79
N ILE A 373 25.93 53.35 13.08
CA ILE A 373 26.90 54.19 13.80
C ILE A 373 27.80 54.89 12.80
N VAL A 374 27.40 56.11 12.43
CA VAL A 374 28.18 56.97 11.54
C VAL A 374 29.09 57.86 12.37
N GLY A 375 30.39 57.58 12.38
CA GLY A 375 31.38 58.42 13.05
C GLY A 375 32.82 58.03 12.74
N LYS A 376 33.64 58.98 12.29
CA LYS A 376 35.09 58.80 12.05
C LYS A 376 35.93 59.28 13.20
N ASN A 377 35.29 59.72 14.31
CA ASN A 377 36.01 60.24 15.46
C ASN A 377 36.73 59.12 16.24
N GLU A 378 37.94 59.38 16.65
CA GLU A 378 38.79 58.42 17.40
C GLU A 378 38.13 57.94 18.70
N LYS A 379 37.36 58.80 19.37
CA LYS A 379 36.62 58.43 20.60
C LYS A 379 35.54 57.35 20.33
N ILE A 380 34.79 57.49 19.28
CA ILE A 380 33.73 56.49 18.93
C ILE A 380 34.35 55.17 18.47
N ARG A 381 35.55 55.22 17.82
CA ARG A 381 36.27 53.98 17.45
C ARG A 381 36.72 53.21 18.70
N LYS A 382 37.23 53.90 19.71
CA LYS A 382 37.61 53.26 21.00
C LYS A 382 36.40 52.65 21.70
N VAL A 383 35.26 53.33 21.69
CA VAL A 383 34.01 52.76 22.24
C VAL A 383 33.61 51.50 21.48
N MET A 384 33.67 51.48 20.14
CA MET A 384 33.34 50.31 19.32
C MET A 384 34.28 49.14 19.52
N GLU A 385 35.55 49.39 19.79
CA GLU A 385 36.53 48.35 20.19
C GLU A 385 36.17 47.74 21.56
N GLN A 386 35.82 48.58 22.53
CA GLN A 386 35.34 48.11 23.83
C GLN A 386 34.05 47.29 23.70
N VAL A 387 33.08 47.75 22.89
CA VAL A 387 31.85 47.03 22.57
C VAL A 387 32.13 45.63 22.03
N LYS A 388 33.03 45.51 21.04
CA LYS A 388 33.44 44.21 20.47
C LYS A 388 34.08 43.29 21.50
N THR A 389 34.91 43.84 22.39
CA THR A 389 35.57 43.06 23.43
C THR A 389 34.62 42.51 24.47
N VAL A 390 33.60 43.31 24.86
CA VAL A 390 32.68 42.95 25.94
C VAL A 390 31.49 42.16 25.45
N ALA A 391 31.08 42.33 24.18
CA ALA A 391 29.88 41.71 23.65
C ALA A 391 29.86 40.17 23.77
N GLY A 392 31.01 39.50 23.68
CA GLY A 392 31.15 38.04 23.86
C GLY A 392 31.08 37.55 25.31
N THR A 393 31.01 38.47 26.30
CA THR A 393 31.00 38.12 27.74
C THR A 393 29.58 38.15 28.34
N MET A 394 29.47 37.58 29.54
CA MET A 394 28.24 37.61 30.34
C MET A 394 28.23 38.75 31.36
N ALA A 395 29.20 39.64 31.31
CA ALA A 395 29.32 40.72 32.27
C ALA A 395 28.25 41.81 32.10
N PRO A 396 27.69 42.37 33.16
CA PRO A 396 26.87 43.57 33.08
C PRO A 396 27.66 44.75 32.53
N VAL A 397 27.07 45.51 31.61
CA VAL A 397 27.71 46.64 30.94
C VAL A 397 27.02 47.94 31.33
N LEU A 398 27.78 48.91 31.85
CA LEU A 398 27.30 50.25 32.09
C LEU A 398 27.71 51.16 30.93
N ILE A 399 26.68 51.77 30.28
CA ILE A 399 26.88 52.74 29.19
C ILE A 399 26.63 54.14 29.75
N THR A 400 27.67 54.99 29.74
CA THR A 400 27.60 56.36 30.25
C THR A 400 27.72 57.35 29.10
N GLY A 401 27.01 58.48 29.22
CA GLY A 401 27.03 59.55 28.22
C GLY A 401 25.86 60.55 28.44
N GLU A 402 25.98 61.74 27.84
CA GLU A 402 24.92 62.74 27.85
C GLU A 402 23.66 62.25 27.13
N THR A 403 22.50 62.91 27.39
CA THR A 403 21.24 62.60 26.69
C THR A 403 21.42 62.84 25.19
N GLY A 404 20.90 61.94 24.37
CA GLY A 404 21.02 62.02 22.91
C GLY A 404 22.34 61.53 22.31
N THR A 405 23.31 61.05 23.09
CA THR A 405 24.59 60.51 22.54
C THR A 405 24.50 59.14 21.91
N GLY A 406 23.34 58.49 21.86
CA GLY A 406 23.12 57.20 21.21
C GLY A 406 23.36 55.99 22.14
N LYS A 407 23.20 56.13 23.46
CA LYS A 407 23.31 55.03 24.44
C LYS A 407 22.51 53.81 24.05
N GLU A 408 21.26 53.99 23.64
CA GLU A 408 20.38 52.90 23.17
C GLU A 408 20.93 52.19 21.92
N LEU A 409 21.53 52.95 20.99
CA LEU A 409 22.13 52.37 19.79
C LEU A 409 23.32 51.50 20.14
N ILE A 410 24.18 51.92 21.08
CA ILE A 410 25.31 51.12 21.59
C ILE A 410 24.81 49.85 22.29
N ALA A 411 23.70 49.91 23.07
CA ALA A 411 23.12 48.75 23.71
C ALA A 411 22.60 47.72 22.65
N LYS A 412 21.95 48.21 21.59
CA LYS A 412 21.55 47.36 20.48
C LYS A 412 22.76 46.70 19.79
N VAL A 413 23.82 47.43 19.53
CA VAL A 413 25.04 46.87 18.91
C VAL A 413 25.70 45.83 19.81
N LEU A 414 25.79 46.11 21.12
CA LEU A 414 26.26 45.11 22.10
C LEU A 414 25.47 43.79 22.04
N HIS A 415 24.14 43.90 22.04
CA HIS A 415 23.27 42.73 21.90
C HIS A 415 23.54 41.97 20.59
N PHE A 416 23.58 42.65 19.45
CA PHE A 416 23.80 42.04 18.15
C PHE A 416 25.17 41.40 17.95
N LEU A 417 26.22 41.93 18.64
CA LEU A 417 27.55 41.34 18.64
C LEU A 417 27.73 40.24 19.71
N SER A 418 26.75 40.03 20.55
CA SER A 418 26.81 39.04 21.64
C SER A 418 26.43 37.64 21.19
N ASN A 419 26.73 36.62 21.98
CA ASN A 419 26.33 35.25 21.81
C ASN A 419 24.79 35.04 21.96
N ARG A 420 24.02 36.13 22.24
CA ARG A 420 22.57 36.16 22.40
C ARG A 420 21.85 36.97 21.30
N SER A 421 22.57 37.25 20.21
CA SER A 421 22.04 38.06 19.09
C SER A 421 20.77 37.52 18.44
N ASP A 422 20.50 36.21 18.58
CA ASP A 422 19.29 35.52 18.14
C ASP A 422 18.16 35.60 19.18
N LYS A 423 18.40 36.05 20.39
CA LYS A 423 17.44 36.18 21.48
C LYS A 423 16.80 37.56 21.50
N LYS A 424 15.86 37.78 22.41
CA LYS A 424 15.18 39.07 22.56
C LYS A 424 16.05 40.10 23.26
N ILE A 425 16.02 41.33 22.78
CA ILE A 425 16.44 42.50 23.55
C ILE A 425 15.19 43.23 24.04
N ILE A 426 15.11 43.45 25.36
CA ILE A 426 14.04 44.20 26.04
C ILE A 426 14.64 45.50 26.49
N SER A 427 14.10 46.63 26.02
CA SER A 427 14.47 47.98 26.45
C SER A 427 13.44 48.55 27.39
N VAL A 428 13.82 49.10 28.51
CA VAL A 428 12.99 49.74 29.50
C VAL A 428 13.59 51.09 29.82
N ASN A 429 12.82 52.17 29.66
CA ASN A 429 13.19 53.49 30.10
C ASN A 429 12.65 53.69 31.51
N CYS A 430 13.49 53.71 32.52
CA CYS A 430 13.13 53.78 33.94
C CYS A 430 12.51 55.13 34.32
N ALA A 431 12.88 56.21 33.64
CA ALA A 431 12.30 57.53 33.88
C ALA A 431 10.89 57.71 33.30
N ALA A 432 10.51 56.91 32.31
CA ALA A 432 9.23 56.97 31.65
C ALA A 432 8.10 56.22 32.41
N ILE A 433 8.47 55.37 33.37
CA ILE A 433 7.50 54.55 34.12
C ILE A 433 7.24 55.22 35.50
N PRO A 434 6.01 55.44 35.93
CA PRO A 434 5.71 55.95 37.27
C PRO A 434 6.34 55.06 38.36
N GLU A 435 6.89 55.69 39.39
CA GLU A 435 7.65 55.02 40.46
C GLU A 435 6.87 53.84 41.09
N ASN A 436 5.55 54.03 41.34
CA ASN A 436 4.66 53.01 41.90
C ASN A 436 4.40 51.80 40.97
N LEU A 437 4.72 51.92 39.69
CA LEU A 437 4.55 50.83 38.71
C LEU A 437 5.91 50.20 38.30
N LEU A 438 7.01 50.88 38.52
CA LEU A 438 8.33 50.45 38.06
C LEU A 438 8.70 49.07 38.61
N GLU A 439 8.44 48.82 39.90
CA GLU A 439 8.67 47.52 40.52
C GLU A 439 7.88 46.40 39.81
N SER A 440 6.59 46.59 39.65
CA SER A 440 5.71 45.61 39.00
C SER A 440 6.02 45.40 37.51
N GLU A 441 6.53 46.41 36.81
CA GLU A 441 6.99 46.28 35.42
C GLU A 441 8.31 45.51 35.34
N LEU A 442 9.31 45.83 36.22
CA LEU A 442 10.60 45.20 36.19
C LEU A 442 10.60 43.75 36.66
N PHE A 443 10.01 43.48 37.80
CA PHE A 443 10.08 42.17 38.48
C PHE A 443 8.79 41.33 38.30
N GLY A 444 7.64 41.96 37.97
CA GLY A 444 6.37 41.26 37.87
C GLY A 444 5.66 41.15 39.23
N TYR A 445 4.58 40.40 39.30
CA TYR A 445 3.89 40.06 40.53
C TYR A 445 3.06 38.78 40.41
N GLU A 446 2.88 38.10 41.53
CA GLU A 446 1.98 36.94 41.62
C GLU A 446 0.54 37.41 41.87
N LYS A 447 -0.43 36.52 41.54
CA LYS A 447 -1.84 36.77 41.80
C LYS A 447 -2.07 36.98 43.31
N GLY A 448 -2.69 38.13 43.67
CA GLY A 448 -2.98 38.48 45.05
C GLY A 448 -1.91 39.31 45.77
N ALA A 449 -0.84 39.70 45.08
CA ALA A 449 0.25 40.51 45.71
C ALA A 449 -0.23 41.89 46.23
N PHE A 450 -1.30 42.48 45.66
CA PHE A 450 -1.93 43.72 46.12
C PHE A 450 -3.39 43.79 45.69
N THR A 451 -4.12 44.77 46.24
CA THR A 451 -5.54 44.99 45.92
C THR A 451 -5.69 45.39 44.45
N GLY A 452 -6.14 44.46 43.62
CA GLY A 452 -6.24 44.60 42.13
C GLY A 452 -5.42 43.61 41.32
N ALA A 453 -4.53 42.83 41.95
CA ALA A 453 -3.75 41.78 41.27
C ALA A 453 -4.61 40.52 40.96
N SER A 454 -5.46 40.59 39.95
CA SER A 454 -6.41 39.51 39.58
C SER A 454 -5.72 38.34 38.87
N ALA A 455 -4.54 38.55 38.25
CA ALA A 455 -3.73 37.55 37.54
C ALA A 455 -2.24 37.81 37.76
N ARG A 456 -1.40 36.77 37.57
CA ARG A 456 0.05 36.90 37.54
C ARG A 456 0.47 37.78 36.35
N LYS A 457 1.45 38.67 36.55
CA LYS A 457 2.10 39.44 35.49
C LYS A 457 3.59 39.16 35.46
N LYS A 458 4.10 38.77 34.29
CA LYS A 458 5.54 38.58 34.08
C LYS A 458 6.27 39.92 34.03
N GLY A 459 7.37 40.02 34.75
CA GLY A 459 8.25 41.18 34.74
C GLY A 459 9.17 41.22 33.51
N ARG A 460 9.78 42.39 33.27
CA ARG A 460 10.74 42.59 32.17
C ARG A 460 11.97 41.72 32.29
N PHE A 461 12.43 41.44 33.51
CA PHE A 461 13.53 40.49 33.74
C PHE A 461 13.15 39.08 33.30
N GLU A 462 11.95 38.59 33.66
CA GLU A 462 11.47 37.25 33.23
C GLU A 462 11.31 37.17 31.70
N ILE A 463 10.81 38.24 31.06
CA ILE A 463 10.62 38.29 29.60
C ILE A 463 11.94 38.33 28.88
N ALA A 464 12.99 38.91 29.47
CA ALA A 464 14.33 39.04 28.92
C ALA A 464 15.21 37.81 29.22
N ASP A 465 14.69 36.80 29.91
CA ASP A 465 15.49 35.62 30.26
C ASP A 465 16.12 34.94 29.04
N GLY A 466 17.38 34.58 29.17
CA GLY A 466 18.19 34.07 28.07
C GLY A 466 18.56 35.10 26.99
N GLY A 467 18.02 36.33 27.06
CA GLY A 467 18.23 37.43 26.14
C GLY A 467 19.07 38.58 26.75
N THR A 468 18.67 39.81 26.44
CA THR A 468 19.35 41.04 26.94
C THR A 468 18.28 42.00 27.46
N LEU A 469 18.49 42.51 28.66
CA LEU A 469 17.69 43.59 29.22
C LEU A 469 18.54 44.90 29.21
N PHE A 470 18.02 45.93 28.54
CA PHE A 470 18.59 47.27 28.56
C PHE A 470 17.75 48.18 29.42
N LEU A 471 18.34 48.71 30.48
CA LEU A 471 17.70 49.69 31.39
C LEU A 471 18.24 51.08 31.06
N ASP A 472 17.43 51.93 30.43
CA ASP A 472 17.78 53.30 30.14
C ASP A 472 17.44 54.18 31.36
N GLU A 473 18.19 55.25 31.57
CA GLU A 473 18.06 56.17 32.69
C GLU A 473 18.07 55.46 34.06
N ILE A 474 19.03 54.52 34.25
CA ILE A 474 19.12 53.69 35.45
C ILE A 474 19.30 54.52 36.75
N GLY A 475 19.78 55.77 36.64
CA GLY A 475 19.95 56.68 37.76
C GLY A 475 18.65 57.15 38.40
N GLU A 476 17.53 57.02 37.64
CA GLU A 476 16.18 57.42 38.12
C GLU A 476 15.48 56.30 38.91
N ILE A 477 16.13 55.14 39.10
CA ILE A 477 15.56 54.05 39.88
C ILE A 477 15.53 54.40 41.37
N PRO A 478 14.37 54.32 42.06
CA PRO A 478 14.20 54.61 43.49
C PRO A 478 15.11 53.73 44.36
N LEU A 479 15.63 54.28 45.48
CA LEU A 479 16.55 53.62 46.38
C LEU A 479 16.14 52.24 46.85
N HIS A 480 14.81 52.06 47.11
CA HIS A 480 14.28 50.78 47.56
C HIS A 480 14.34 49.70 46.48
N LEU A 481 14.32 50.04 45.18
CA LEU A 481 14.46 49.09 44.08
C LEU A 481 15.90 48.78 43.71
N GLN A 482 16.84 49.65 44.08
CA GLN A 482 18.27 49.41 43.76
C GLN A 482 18.81 48.13 44.41
N SER A 483 18.34 47.82 45.64
CA SER A 483 18.71 46.58 46.32
C SER A 483 18.22 45.33 45.62
N LYS A 484 16.98 45.36 45.08
CA LYS A 484 16.45 44.24 44.27
C LYS A 484 17.16 44.12 42.93
N LEU A 485 17.50 45.24 42.29
CA LEU A 485 18.28 45.26 41.07
C LEU A 485 19.70 44.67 41.28
N LEU A 486 20.35 45.05 42.41
CA LEU A 486 21.68 44.52 42.75
C LEU A 486 21.63 42.99 42.91
N ARG A 487 20.62 42.46 43.59
CA ARG A 487 20.44 40.99 43.69
C ARG A 487 20.26 40.34 42.34
N ALA A 488 19.39 40.89 41.49
CA ALA A 488 19.15 40.36 40.14
C ALA A 488 20.47 40.32 39.30
N ILE A 489 21.35 41.30 39.47
CA ILE A 489 22.65 41.35 38.76
C ILE A 489 23.66 40.36 39.34
N GLN A 490 23.76 40.26 40.69
CA GLN A 490 24.76 39.46 41.39
C GLN A 490 24.37 37.99 41.48
N GLU A 491 23.15 37.68 41.89
CA GLU A 491 22.63 36.34 42.15
C GLU A 491 21.99 35.71 40.91
N LYS A 492 21.67 36.54 39.91
CA LYS A 492 20.94 36.14 38.68
C LYS A 492 19.58 35.52 38.96
N GLU A 493 19.00 35.86 40.08
CA GLU A 493 17.68 35.44 40.51
C GLU A 493 16.77 36.67 40.72
N ILE A 494 15.49 36.51 40.48
CA ILE A 494 14.47 37.56 40.71
C ILE A 494 13.36 36.98 41.57
N GLU A 495 12.91 37.79 42.53
CA GLU A 495 11.72 37.54 43.31
C GLU A 495 10.62 38.48 42.80
N PRO A 496 9.50 37.94 42.26
CA PRO A 496 8.38 38.76 41.79
C PRO A 496 7.58 39.44 42.92
#